data_c6863bbf6748b380f0c0125626e83a75
#
_entry.id   c6863bbf6748b380f0c0125626e83a75
#
_cell.length_a   1.000
_cell.length_b   1.000
_cell.length_c   1.000
_cell.angle_alpha   90.00
_cell.angle_beta   90.00
_cell.angle_gamma   90.00
#
_symmetry.space_group_name_H-M   'P 1'
#
loop_
_entity.id
_entity.type
_entity.pdbx_description
1 polymer ?
#
loop_
_entity_poly.entity_id
_entity_poly.type
_entity_poly.pdbx_seq_one_letter_code
_entity_poly.pdbx_strand_id
1 'polypeptide(L)'
;RAFNKMTEDLDAQQTAPKAASTEAQNRSQFIETVLSGVSAGVIGLDRKGRVSAINDQAVRLLDLDDQGVVGQPIRKIAPELASLIHEGEGAEHDIDVSRESETRRLRVRTSGGAGGEVVLTFDDITRLMTAQRNAAWRDVARRIAHEIKNPLTPIQLSAERLRRKYRSQVEEDVETFDRCTDT
;
A
#
# COMPACT_ATOMS: atom_id res chain seq x y z
N ARG A 1 62.19 -24.42 20.32
CA ARG A 1 61.55 -23.12 20.60
C ARG A 1 61.15 -22.38 19.34
N ALA A 2 61.87 -22.44 18.23
CA ALA A 2 61.50 -21.79 16.96
C ALA A 2 60.32 -22.45 16.24
N PHE A 3 60.13 -23.75 16.35
CA PHE A 3 59.09 -24.51 15.69
C PHE A 3 57.70 -24.25 16.30
N ASN A 4 57.60 -24.08 17.61
CA ASN A 4 56.32 -23.73 18.27
C ASN A 4 55.81 -22.33 17.91
N LYS A 5 56.73 -21.37 17.74
CA LYS A 5 56.35 -20.02 17.36
C LYS A 5 55.81 -19.91 15.94
N MET A 6 56.36 -20.74 15.05
CA MET A 6 55.92 -20.81 13.64
C MET A 6 54.55 -21.48 13.47
N THR A 7 54.19 -22.45 14.32
CA THR A 7 52.87 -23.08 14.36
C THR A 7 51.81 -22.16 14.99
N GLU A 8 52.16 -21.39 16.02
CA GLU A 8 51.26 -20.40 16.61
C GLU A 8 50.96 -19.22 15.66
N ASP A 9 51.98 -18.76 14.89
CA ASP A 9 51.80 -17.70 13.88
C ASP A 9 50.96 -18.19 12.67
N LEU A 10 51.07 -19.45 12.28
CA LEU A 10 50.25 -20.05 11.23
C LEU A 10 48.80 -20.27 11.67
N ASP A 11 48.54 -20.66 12.89
CA ASP A 11 47.18 -20.80 13.45
C ASP A 11 46.51 -19.41 13.63
N ALA A 12 47.26 -18.40 14.04
CA ALA A 12 46.75 -17.03 14.15
C ALA A 12 46.44 -16.42 12.76
N GLN A 13 47.21 -16.71 11.73
CA GLN A 13 46.95 -16.25 10.36
C GLN A 13 45.74 -16.97 9.69
N GLN A 14 45.42 -18.20 10.09
CA GLN A 14 44.27 -18.94 9.55
C GLN A 14 42.97 -18.68 10.30
N THR A 15 43.01 -18.28 11.58
CA THR A 15 41.82 -18.03 12.39
C THR A 15 41.22 -16.62 12.16
N ALA A 16 42.04 -15.62 11.87
CA ALA A 16 41.57 -14.26 11.61
C ALA A 16 40.62 -14.13 10.40
N PRO A 17 40.92 -14.69 9.22
CA PRO A 17 40.05 -14.60 8.07
C PRO A 17 38.73 -15.40 8.24
N LYS A 18 38.76 -16.51 8.99
CA LYS A 18 37.56 -17.29 9.29
C LYS A 18 36.61 -16.56 10.23
N ALA A 19 37.12 -15.89 11.24
CA ALA A 19 36.30 -15.10 12.17
C ALA A 19 35.63 -13.92 11.47
N ALA A 20 36.36 -13.18 10.63
CA ALA A 20 35.81 -12.07 9.84
C ALA A 20 34.75 -12.53 8.83
N SER A 21 34.96 -13.69 8.19
CA SER A 21 33.98 -14.30 7.27
C SER A 21 32.70 -14.74 7.99
N THR A 22 32.85 -15.35 9.17
CA THR A 22 31.70 -15.79 9.99
C THR A 22 30.89 -14.60 10.50
N GLU A 23 31.56 -13.52 10.93
CA GLU A 23 30.89 -12.30 11.37
C GLU A 23 30.15 -11.60 10.24
N ALA A 24 30.74 -11.53 9.04
CA ALA A 24 30.08 -10.99 7.84
C ALA A 24 28.87 -11.83 7.44
N GLN A 25 28.98 -13.17 7.51
CA GLN A 25 27.86 -14.08 7.23
C GLN A 25 26.73 -13.93 8.26
N ASN A 26 27.05 -13.86 9.55
CA ASN A 26 26.06 -13.67 10.62
C ASN A 26 25.34 -12.32 10.47
N ARG A 27 26.07 -11.27 10.10
CA ARG A 27 25.50 -9.95 9.84
C ARG A 27 24.58 -9.95 8.63
N SER A 28 24.96 -10.61 7.56
CA SER A 28 24.12 -10.77 6.36
C SER A 28 22.84 -11.53 6.68
N GLN A 29 22.96 -12.66 7.39
CA GLN A 29 21.81 -13.48 7.78
C GLN A 29 20.88 -12.75 8.76
N PHE A 30 21.43 -11.95 9.67
CA PHE A 30 20.63 -11.08 10.55
C PHE A 30 19.86 -10.03 9.75
N ILE A 31 20.49 -9.36 8.79
CA ILE A 31 19.83 -8.37 7.91
C ILE A 31 18.73 -9.04 7.09
N GLU A 32 18.97 -10.21 6.50
CA GLU A 32 17.94 -10.97 5.78
C GLU A 32 16.76 -11.34 6.68
N THR A 33 17.02 -11.79 7.91
CA THR A 33 15.97 -12.12 8.88
C THR A 33 15.15 -10.89 9.27
N VAL A 34 15.80 -9.75 9.48
CA VAL A 34 15.10 -8.49 9.76
C VAL A 34 14.27 -8.05 8.57
N LEU A 35 14.83 -8.07 7.38
CA LEU A 35 14.14 -7.66 6.14
C LEU A 35 12.96 -8.59 5.81
N SER A 36 13.05 -9.89 6.08
CA SER A 36 11.95 -10.82 5.87
C SER A 36 10.81 -10.66 6.89
N GLY A 37 11.11 -10.13 8.10
CA GLY A 37 10.12 -9.84 9.14
C GLY A 37 9.37 -8.52 8.96
N VAL A 38 9.82 -7.65 8.04
CA VAL A 38 9.18 -6.35 7.75
C VAL A 38 8.03 -6.55 6.78
N SER A 39 6.84 -6.03 7.12
CA SER A 39 5.65 -6.08 6.25
C SER A 39 5.75 -5.15 5.04
N ALA A 40 6.72 -4.23 5.02
CA ALA A 40 7.01 -3.36 3.89
C ALA A 40 7.85 -4.06 2.82
N GLY A 41 7.58 -3.75 1.55
CA GLY A 41 8.48 -4.08 0.45
C GLY A 41 9.74 -3.22 0.51
N VAL A 42 10.91 -3.84 0.32
CA VAL A 42 12.20 -3.14 0.30
C VAL A 42 12.97 -3.52 -0.96
N ILE A 43 13.45 -2.53 -1.69
CA ILE A 43 14.30 -2.70 -2.87
C ILE A 43 15.51 -1.78 -2.72
N GLY A 44 16.71 -2.36 -2.75
CA GLY A 44 17.96 -1.64 -2.90
C GLY A 44 18.35 -1.50 -4.38
N LEU A 45 18.82 -0.32 -4.76
CA LEU A 45 19.28 -0.02 -6.10
C LEU A 45 20.74 0.41 -6.07
N ASP A 46 21.51 -0.04 -7.05
CA ASP A 46 22.87 0.46 -7.29
C ASP A 46 22.86 1.85 -7.97
N ARG A 47 24.03 2.46 -8.14
CA ARG A 47 24.18 3.75 -8.82
C ARG A 47 23.68 3.80 -10.25
N LYS A 48 23.45 2.63 -10.89
CA LYS A 48 22.95 2.50 -12.26
C LYS A 48 21.46 2.25 -12.29
N GLY A 49 20.78 2.27 -11.13
CA GLY A 49 19.36 1.97 -11.00
C GLY A 49 19.01 0.49 -11.22
N ARG A 50 19.97 -0.42 -10.96
CA ARG A 50 19.75 -1.87 -10.99
C ARG A 50 19.46 -2.36 -9.60
N VAL A 51 18.61 -3.35 -9.50
CA VAL A 51 18.28 -4.00 -8.21
C VAL A 51 19.52 -4.68 -7.64
N SER A 52 19.97 -4.22 -6.47
CA SER A 52 21.07 -4.81 -5.70
C SER A 52 20.56 -5.76 -4.62
N ALA A 53 19.37 -5.49 -4.07
CA ALA A 53 18.70 -6.30 -3.07
C ALA A 53 17.19 -6.14 -3.18
N ILE A 54 16.44 -7.17 -2.82
CA ILE A 54 14.98 -7.18 -2.77
C ILE A 54 14.54 -8.15 -1.67
N ASN A 55 13.51 -7.79 -0.89
CA ASN A 55 12.94 -8.71 0.09
C ASN A 55 11.70 -9.43 -0.47
N ASP A 56 11.32 -10.54 0.17
CA ASP A 56 10.16 -11.36 -0.24
C ASP A 56 8.86 -10.57 -0.27
N GLN A 57 8.71 -9.57 0.59
CA GLN A 57 7.52 -8.73 0.60
C GLN A 57 7.43 -7.84 -0.64
N ALA A 58 8.55 -7.31 -1.12
CA ALA A 58 8.59 -6.55 -2.37
C ALA A 58 8.24 -7.42 -3.57
N VAL A 59 8.74 -8.66 -3.61
CA VAL A 59 8.39 -9.65 -4.64
C VAL A 59 6.87 -9.88 -4.65
N ARG A 60 6.26 -10.11 -3.48
CA ARG A 60 4.81 -10.33 -3.36
C ARG A 60 3.97 -9.10 -3.70
N LEU A 61 4.37 -7.91 -3.25
CA LEU A 61 3.61 -6.68 -3.48
C LEU A 61 3.62 -6.24 -4.94
N LEU A 62 4.72 -6.50 -5.64
CA LEU A 62 4.90 -6.15 -7.05
C LEU A 62 4.55 -7.29 -7.99
N ASP A 63 4.16 -8.47 -7.45
CA ASP A 63 3.82 -9.68 -8.21
C ASP A 63 4.93 -10.05 -9.20
N LEU A 64 6.16 -10.12 -8.67
CA LEU A 64 7.35 -10.42 -9.47
C LEU A 64 7.65 -11.93 -9.44
N ASP A 65 8.25 -12.42 -10.52
CA ASP A 65 8.87 -13.73 -10.51
C ASP A 65 10.20 -13.64 -9.74
N ASP A 66 10.37 -14.45 -8.70
CA ASP A 66 11.52 -14.40 -7.78
C ASP A 66 12.86 -14.67 -8.49
N GLN A 67 12.81 -15.32 -9.65
CA GLN A 67 14.02 -15.69 -10.37
C GLN A 67 14.56 -14.54 -11.23
N GLY A 68 15.75 -14.02 -10.85
CA GLY A 68 16.53 -13.14 -11.71
C GLY A 68 16.19 -11.65 -11.63
N VAL A 69 15.52 -11.20 -10.56
CA VAL A 69 15.23 -9.77 -10.32
C VAL A 69 16.49 -8.97 -10.02
N VAL A 70 17.41 -9.55 -9.22
CA VAL A 70 18.68 -8.90 -8.85
C VAL A 70 19.57 -8.69 -10.08
N GLY A 71 20.15 -7.51 -10.21
CA GLY A 71 20.97 -7.08 -11.35
C GLY A 71 20.18 -6.49 -12.52
N GLN A 72 18.86 -6.62 -12.56
CA GLN A 72 18.03 -6.00 -13.58
C GLN A 72 17.74 -4.52 -13.29
N PRO A 73 17.56 -3.68 -14.31
CA PRO A 73 17.16 -2.29 -14.12
C PRO A 73 15.74 -2.22 -13.59
N ILE A 74 15.51 -1.37 -12.57
CA ILE A 74 14.20 -1.21 -11.91
C ILE A 74 13.10 -0.82 -12.91
N ARG A 75 13.41 -0.02 -13.92
CA ARG A 75 12.44 0.39 -14.95
C ARG A 75 11.87 -0.77 -15.77
N LYS A 76 12.56 -1.91 -15.79
CA LYS A 76 12.08 -3.13 -16.47
C LYS A 76 11.16 -3.94 -15.57
N ILE A 77 11.41 -3.91 -14.26
CA ILE A 77 10.74 -4.72 -13.26
C ILE A 77 9.50 -4.01 -12.71
N ALA A 78 9.67 -2.74 -12.32
CA ALA A 78 8.64 -1.89 -11.78
C ALA A 78 8.80 -0.46 -12.32
N PRO A 79 8.32 -0.19 -13.54
CA PRO A 79 8.46 1.11 -14.19
C PRO A 79 7.80 2.24 -13.37
N GLU A 80 6.79 1.93 -12.58
CA GLU A 80 6.08 2.85 -11.69
C GLU A 80 7.02 3.41 -10.61
N LEU A 81 7.96 2.60 -10.12
CA LEU A 81 8.95 3.01 -9.12
C LEU A 81 10.13 3.76 -9.75
N ALA A 82 10.38 3.57 -11.03
CA ALA A 82 11.55 4.15 -11.70
C ALA A 82 11.52 5.69 -11.76
N SER A 83 10.34 6.29 -11.81
CA SER A 83 10.17 7.75 -11.82
C SER A 83 10.55 8.39 -10.48
N LEU A 84 10.37 7.67 -9.37
CA LEU A 84 10.56 8.17 -8.01
C LEU A 84 12.04 8.25 -7.60
N ILE A 85 12.93 7.54 -8.29
CA ILE A 85 14.37 7.50 -7.96
C ILE A 85 15.01 8.88 -8.07
N HIS A 86 14.48 9.76 -8.93
CA HIS A 86 15.05 11.08 -9.20
C HIS A 86 14.43 12.21 -8.37
N GLU A 87 13.41 11.95 -7.56
CA GLU A 87 12.66 13.00 -6.85
C GLU A 87 13.27 13.44 -5.51
N GLY A 88 14.42 12.89 -5.15
CA GLY A 88 15.17 13.30 -3.97
C GLY A 88 14.95 12.40 -2.74
N GLU A 89 15.83 12.59 -1.77
CA GLU A 89 15.87 11.83 -0.53
C GLU A 89 14.71 12.25 0.40
N GLY A 90 14.01 11.26 0.94
CA GLY A 90 12.89 11.47 1.88
C GLY A 90 11.53 11.76 1.24
N ALA A 91 11.42 11.73 -0.09
CA ALA A 91 10.13 11.86 -0.78
C ALA A 91 9.22 10.67 -0.48
N GLU A 92 7.93 10.97 -0.23
CA GLU A 92 6.89 9.98 0.00
C GLU A 92 5.80 10.14 -1.07
N HIS A 93 5.50 9.06 -1.78
CA HIS A 93 4.55 9.07 -2.88
C HIS A 93 3.59 7.90 -2.77
N ASP A 94 2.31 8.18 -3.05
CA ASP A 94 1.29 7.14 -3.20
C ASP A 94 1.15 6.83 -4.69
N ILE A 95 1.42 5.59 -5.10
CA ILE A 95 1.31 5.12 -6.47
C ILE A 95 0.34 3.95 -6.59
N ASP A 96 -0.28 3.82 -7.75
CA ASP A 96 -1.10 2.66 -8.07
C ASP A 96 -0.28 1.70 -8.93
N VAL A 97 -0.15 0.45 -8.45
CA VAL A 97 0.53 -0.64 -9.15
C VAL A 97 -0.52 -1.64 -9.60
N SER A 98 -0.69 -1.76 -10.91
CA SER A 98 -1.63 -2.71 -11.51
C SER A 98 -0.88 -3.92 -12.04
N ARG A 99 -1.29 -5.11 -11.63
CA ARG A 99 -0.77 -6.40 -12.12
C ARG A 99 -1.94 -7.32 -12.42
N GLU A 100 -1.93 -7.92 -13.59
CA GLU A 100 -2.99 -8.79 -14.08
C GLU A 100 -4.42 -8.29 -13.80
N SER A 101 -5.03 -8.70 -12.69
CA SER A 101 -6.40 -8.34 -12.29
C SER A 101 -6.50 -7.50 -11.01
N GLU A 102 -5.38 -7.22 -10.34
CA GLU A 102 -5.37 -6.52 -9.07
C GLU A 102 -4.61 -5.19 -9.16
N THR A 103 -5.25 -4.12 -8.63
CA THR A 103 -4.60 -2.83 -8.45
C THR A 103 -4.38 -2.59 -6.96
N ARG A 104 -3.13 -2.40 -6.58
CA ARG A 104 -2.70 -2.06 -5.22
C ARG A 104 -2.24 -0.63 -5.16
N ARG A 105 -2.57 0.06 -4.09
CA ARG A 105 -2.04 1.37 -3.79
C ARG A 105 -0.88 1.25 -2.82
N LEU A 106 0.30 1.62 -3.29
CA LEU A 106 1.54 1.54 -2.51
C LEU A 106 1.98 2.93 -2.10
N ARG A 107 2.38 3.08 -0.83
CA ARG A 107 3.07 4.25 -0.32
C ARG A 107 4.56 4.00 -0.38
N VAL A 108 5.26 4.74 -1.21
CA VAL A 108 6.69 4.57 -1.49
C VAL A 108 7.48 5.67 -0.83
N ARG A 109 8.57 5.30 -0.16
CA ARG A 109 9.58 6.23 0.37
C ARG A 109 10.93 5.94 -0.27
N THR A 110 11.62 7.00 -0.64
CA THR A 110 12.96 6.93 -1.21
C THR A 110 13.98 7.40 -0.19
N SER A 111 15.01 6.60 0.06
CA SER A 111 16.14 6.93 0.92
C SER A 111 17.43 6.78 0.15
N GLY A 112 18.32 7.79 0.21
CA GLY A 112 19.64 7.73 -0.42
C GLY A 112 20.68 7.10 0.50
N GLY A 113 21.57 6.29 -0.05
CA GLY A 113 22.75 5.77 0.63
C GLY A 113 23.99 6.66 0.41
N ALA A 114 24.95 6.62 1.35
CA ALA A 114 26.19 7.42 1.31
C ALA A 114 27.05 7.16 0.06
N GLY A 115 26.78 6.10 -0.69
CA GLY A 115 27.49 5.71 -1.91
C GLY A 115 26.77 6.05 -3.21
N GLY A 116 25.62 6.74 -3.19
CA GLY A 116 24.77 6.95 -4.37
C GLY A 116 23.90 5.74 -4.68
N GLU A 117 23.71 4.85 -3.71
CA GLU A 117 22.72 3.80 -3.70
C GLU A 117 21.38 4.38 -3.27
N VAL A 118 20.28 3.79 -3.75
CA VAL A 118 18.93 4.21 -3.40
C VAL A 118 18.19 3.03 -2.80
N VAL A 119 17.50 3.26 -1.70
CA VAL A 119 16.60 2.28 -1.09
C VAL A 119 15.17 2.77 -1.24
N LEU A 120 14.34 1.93 -1.85
CA LEU A 120 12.89 2.11 -1.93
C LEU A 120 12.23 1.24 -0.88
N THR A 121 11.41 1.84 -0.04
CA THR A 121 10.53 1.12 0.88
C THR A 121 9.09 1.43 0.53
N PHE A 122 8.21 0.44 0.55
CA PHE A 122 6.81 0.65 0.20
C PHE A 122 5.87 -0.26 0.97
N ASP A 123 4.75 0.32 1.36
CA ASP A 123 3.68 -0.32 2.11
C ASP A 123 2.39 -0.39 1.27
N ASP A 124 1.65 -1.50 1.38
CA ASP A 124 0.32 -1.61 0.79
C ASP A 124 -0.71 -0.87 1.65
N ILE A 125 -1.17 0.27 1.17
CA ILE A 125 -2.19 1.09 1.83
C ILE A 125 -3.59 0.92 1.22
N THR A 126 -3.81 -0.06 0.33
CA THR A 126 -5.08 -0.29 -0.38
C THR A 126 -6.25 -0.44 0.59
N ARG A 127 -6.08 -1.29 1.61
CA ARG A 127 -7.11 -1.51 2.63
C ARG A 127 -7.38 -0.26 3.48
N LEU A 128 -6.34 0.47 3.84
CA LEU A 128 -6.45 1.70 4.61
C LEU A 128 -7.25 2.77 3.83
N MET A 129 -6.89 2.99 2.57
CA MET A 129 -7.56 3.94 1.69
C MET A 129 -9.02 3.55 1.43
N THR A 130 -9.29 2.26 1.23
CA THR A 130 -10.65 1.75 1.07
C THR A 130 -11.48 1.97 2.33
N ALA A 131 -10.93 1.69 3.51
CA ALA A 131 -11.61 1.91 4.78
C ALA A 131 -11.91 3.40 5.02
N GLN A 132 -10.95 4.29 4.76
CA GLN A 132 -11.14 5.74 4.86
C GLN A 132 -12.23 6.24 3.90
N ARG A 133 -12.21 5.80 2.64
CA ARG A 133 -13.22 6.16 1.64
C ARG A 133 -14.61 5.68 2.05
N ASN A 134 -14.72 4.46 2.58
CA ASN A 134 -15.99 3.91 3.04
C ASN A 134 -16.52 4.66 4.28
N ALA A 135 -15.65 5.08 5.19
CA ALA A 135 -16.03 5.89 6.35
C ALA A 135 -16.56 7.26 5.91
N ALA A 136 -15.84 7.98 5.05
CA ALA A 136 -16.27 9.26 4.49
C ALA A 136 -17.60 9.13 3.73
N TRP A 137 -17.79 8.05 2.95
CA TRP A 137 -19.01 7.79 2.22
C TRP A 137 -20.22 7.56 3.13
N ARG A 138 -20.04 6.86 4.27
CA ARG A 138 -21.13 6.68 5.26
C ARG A 138 -21.61 8.00 5.84
N ASP A 139 -20.72 8.92 6.12
CA ASP A 139 -21.09 10.24 6.66
C ASP A 139 -21.84 11.06 5.63
N VAL A 140 -21.41 11.05 4.37
CA VAL A 140 -22.11 11.69 3.25
C VAL A 140 -23.49 11.07 3.06
N ALA A 141 -23.60 9.75 3.03
CA ALA A 141 -24.88 9.05 2.86
C ALA A 141 -25.86 9.36 3.99
N ARG A 142 -25.39 9.42 5.24
CA ARG A 142 -26.21 9.80 6.40
C ARG A 142 -26.74 11.23 6.26
N ARG A 143 -25.87 12.15 5.86
CA ARG A 143 -26.24 13.55 5.64
C ARG A 143 -27.27 13.69 4.53
N ILE A 144 -27.06 13.04 3.39
CA ILE A 144 -28.00 13.02 2.26
C ILE A 144 -29.35 12.46 2.70
N ALA A 145 -29.36 11.34 3.45
CA ALA A 145 -30.60 10.76 3.96
C ALA A 145 -31.38 11.74 4.84
N HIS A 146 -30.71 12.49 5.72
CA HIS A 146 -31.35 13.53 6.52
C HIS A 146 -31.85 14.70 5.68
N GLU A 147 -31.06 15.17 4.72
CA GLU A 147 -31.43 16.28 3.84
C GLU A 147 -32.61 15.93 2.91
N ILE A 148 -32.75 14.65 2.52
CA ILE A 148 -33.91 14.15 1.75
C ILE A 148 -35.12 13.97 2.65
N LYS A 149 -34.95 13.42 3.85
CA LYS A 149 -36.05 13.22 4.80
C LYS A 149 -36.72 14.53 5.20
N ASN A 150 -35.96 15.60 5.36
CA ASN A 150 -36.47 16.91 5.79
C ASN A 150 -37.58 17.48 4.91
N PRO A 151 -37.47 17.54 3.57
CA PRO A 151 -38.57 17.99 2.71
C PRO A 151 -39.65 16.90 2.50
N LEU A 152 -39.32 15.62 2.55
CA LEU A 152 -40.31 14.54 2.32
C LEU A 152 -41.32 14.46 3.45
N THR A 153 -40.89 14.58 4.71
CA THR A 153 -41.80 14.48 5.86
C THR A 153 -42.95 15.50 5.79
N PRO A 154 -42.76 16.82 5.54
CA PRO A 154 -43.87 17.77 5.41
C PRO A 154 -44.70 17.53 4.15
N ILE A 155 -44.12 16.98 3.05
CA ILE A 155 -44.88 16.62 1.86
C ILE A 155 -45.85 15.48 2.17
N GLN A 156 -45.37 14.40 2.81
CA GLN A 156 -46.20 13.29 3.26
C GLN A 156 -47.33 13.73 4.17
N LEU A 157 -47.01 14.54 5.19
CA LEU A 157 -48.04 15.08 6.10
C LEU A 157 -49.06 15.94 5.39
N SER A 158 -48.65 16.67 4.35
CA SER A 158 -49.58 17.48 3.54
C SER A 158 -50.49 16.60 2.66
N ALA A 159 -49.94 15.57 2.05
CA ALA A 159 -50.70 14.58 1.27
C ALA A 159 -51.70 13.82 2.16
N GLU A 160 -51.30 13.37 3.34
CA GLU A 160 -52.19 12.71 4.31
C GLU A 160 -53.31 13.65 4.80
N ARG A 161 -53.01 14.95 5.05
CA ARG A 161 -54.02 15.96 5.43
C ARG A 161 -55.02 16.18 4.31
N LEU A 162 -54.57 16.31 3.07
CA LEU A 162 -55.42 16.43 1.89
C LEU A 162 -56.34 15.21 1.76
N ARG A 163 -55.77 13.99 1.86
CA ARG A 163 -56.53 12.76 1.82
C ARG A 163 -57.59 12.68 2.88
N ARG A 164 -57.24 12.96 4.15
CA ARG A 164 -58.17 12.91 5.26
C ARG A 164 -59.31 13.95 5.14
N LYS A 165 -59.03 15.14 4.61
CA LYS A 165 -60.00 16.22 4.54
C LYS A 165 -60.89 16.16 3.33
N TYR A 166 -60.38 15.73 2.17
CA TYR A 166 -61.08 15.90 0.90
C TYR A 166 -61.47 14.57 0.22
N ARG A 167 -60.97 13.43 0.69
CA ARG A 167 -61.24 12.10 0.06
C ARG A 167 -62.73 11.83 -0.13
N SER A 168 -63.58 12.21 0.84
CA SER A 168 -65.05 12.03 0.78
C SER A 168 -65.76 13.04 -0.13
N GLN A 169 -65.06 14.06 -0.60
CA GLN A 169 -65.58 15.10 -1.49
C GLN A 169 -65.16 14.93 -2.93
N VAL A 170 -64.26 13.96 -3.20
CA VAL A 170 -63.84 13.62 -4.55
C VAL A 170 -64.82 12.63 -5.14
N GLU A 171 -65.60 13.06 -6.13
CA GLU A 171 -66.59 12.23 -6.83
C GLU A 171 -66.03 11.70 -8.17
N GLU A 172 -65.18 12.49 -8.83
CA GLU A 172 -64.53 12.11 -10.10
C GLU A 172 -63.04 11.85 -9.85
N ASP A 173 -62.42 10.97 -10.65
CA ASP A 173 -60.98 10.62 -10.58
C ASP A 173 -60.45 10.15 -9.22
N VAL A 174 -61.29 9.45 -8.48
CA VAL A 174 -61.01 8.94 -7.14
C VAL A 174 -59.71 8.11 -7.09
N GLU A 175 -59.47 7.25 -8.08
CA GLU A 175 -58.27 6.42 -8.18
C GLU A 175 -57.01 7.26 -8.35
N THR A 176 -57.09 8.34 -9.15
CA THR A 176 -55.95 9.25 -9.36
C THR A 176 -55.63 10.05 -8.07
N PHE A 177 -56.68 10.50 -7.36
CA PHE A 177 -56.50 11.18 -6.08
C PHE A 177 -55.85 10.25 -5.03
N ASP A 178 -56.33 9.00 -4.90
CA ASP A 178 -55.80 8.04 -3.96
C ASP A 178 -54.30 7.71 -4.31
N ARG A 179 -54.00 7.49 -5.57
CA ARG A 179 -52.65 7.24 -6.03
C ARG A 179 -51.69 8.40 -5.79
N CYS A 180 -52.14 9.66 -5.95
CA CYS A 180 -51.31 10.84 -5.70
C CYS A 180 -51.11 11.16 -4.20
N THR A 181 -52.01 10.68 -3.34
CA THR A 181 -51.97 10.91 -1.89
C THR A 181 -51.53 9.69 -1.10
N ASP A 182 -51.36 8.53 -1.75
CA ASP A 182 -50.83 7.28 -1.18
C ASP A 182 -49.30 7.34 -1.28
N THR A 183 -48.62 7.52 -0.16
CA THR A 183 -47.17 7.71 -0.06
C THR A 183 -46.52 6.63 0.78
#